data_6cb18b890f92d93c452d715b9904d5a6
#
_entry.id   6cb18b890f92d93c452d715b9904d5a6
#
_cell.length_a   1.000
_cell.length_b   1.000
_cell.length_c   1.000
_cell.angle_alpha   90.00
_cell.angle_beta   90.00
_cell.angle_gamma   90.00
#
_symmetry.space_group_name_H-M   'P 1'
#
loop_
_entity.id
_entity.type
_entity.pdbx_description
1 polymer ?
#
loop_
_entity_poly.entity_id
_entity_poly.type
_entity_poly.pdbx_seq_one_letter_code
_entity_poly.pdbx_strand_id
1 'polypeptide(L)'
;MKAISVLIASLVLCMPRAGAHADDSIPHFGASLSLAPVKCLAIDEWERRWLKGDKAFSIAAEMLYSPLPADSCAYAADFGYPEFALGVQYDFDRGVTMHRSPDTAWGMAETVDYTSRMGNILTLYSTFSRPLLHSAHWDAGYTIGMGIGYSRTKYNPNYNADNELIGSRWLVNFTASLYATWYFSKRFGLRAGARFFHHSNGALNRPNKGANMLGPFVGIVYAPWHDCVERARRMPKAGTPETKTLYMNFTAGIGAKALNEDWMKTQYRTPPGEPRYRTGRFRLYPAWSLQTDVMYRYARRWASGIGFDMFCGTYAAHVAKIDEERGIDLKHDNFSCGIALKHEVFYRRISAAMEIGTYLYRHMGDDDNSVREGFPFYERIGIKYQFPSLAGMQIGLNVKAHKLKADFTELTVGIPIVLKTFL
;
A
#
# COMPACT_ATOMS: atom_id res chain seq x y z
N MET A 1 7.76 13.33 7.97
CA MET A 1 9.12 13.37 7.40
C MET A 1 10.05 12.28 7.93
N LYS A 2 10.20 12.05 9.25
CA LYS A 2 11.11 11.01 9.80
C LYS A 2 10.79 9.56 9.38
N ALA A 3 9.52 9.18 9.26
CA ALA A 3 9.13 7.83 8.81
C ALA A 3 9.48 7.55 7.34
N ILE A 4 9.50 8.58 6.51
CA ILE A 4 9.84 8.54 5.09
C ILE A 4 11.33 8.25 4.90
N SER A 5 12.17 8.90 5.71
CA SER A 5 13.62 8.66 5.71
C SER A 5 13.95 7.23 6.11
N VAL A 6 13.15 6.60 6.98
CA VAL A 6 13.32 5.21 7.38
C VAL A 6 12.98 4.25 6.23
N LEU A 7 11.93 4.53 5.44
CA LEU A 7 11.55 3.67 4.30
C LEU A 7 12.58 3.75 3.16
N ILE A 8 13.03 4.95 2.83
CA ILE A 8 14.09 5.15 1.82
C ILE A 8 15.42 4.58 2.33
N ALA A 9 15.76 4.80 3.59
CA ALA A 9 16.97 4.22 4.20
C ALA A 9 16.89 2.69 4.25
N SER A 10 15.72 2.09 4.46
CA SER A 10 15.56 0.63 4.45
C SER A 10 15.82 0.01 3.09
N LEU A 11 15.45 0.69 1.99
CA LEU A 11 15.74 0.24 0.63
C LEU A 11 17.23 0.41 0.27
N VAL A 12 17.83 1.51 0.67
CA VAL A 12 19.27 1.74 0.49
C VAL A 12 20.10 0.76 1.33
N LEU A 13 19.64 0.40 2.53
CA LEU A 13 20.27 -0.61 3.39
C LEU A 13 20.11 -2.06 2.90
N CYS A 14 19.19 -2.32 1.98
CA CYS A 14 19.08 -3.62 1.30
C CYS A 14 20.09 -3.80 0.15
N MET A 15 20.71 -2.72 -0.31
CA MET A 15 21.81 -2.82 -1.27
C MET A 15 23.01 -3.47 -0.55
N PRO A 16 23.60 -4.54 -1.11
CA PRO A 16 24.80 -5.09 -0.55
C PRO A 16 25.86 -3.99 -0.54
N ARG A 17 26.61 -3.85 0.57
CA ARG A 17 27.86 -3.11 0.53
C ARG A 17 28.70 -3.78 -0.54
N ALA A 18 29.08 -3.06 -1.57
CA ALA A 18 30.03 -3.52 -2.56
C ALA A 18 31.32 -3.94 -1.83
N GLY A 19 31.43 -5.22 -1.53
CA GLY A 19 32.70 -5.83 -1.12
C GLY A 19 33.58 -5.81 -2.36
N ALA A 20 34.72 -5.18 -2.27
CA ALA A 20 35.70 -5.05 -3.33
C ALA A 20 36.34 -6.40 -3.65
N HIS A 21 35.66 -7.26 -4.40
CA HIS A 21 36.21 -8.37 -5.20
C HIS A 21 35.08 -8.79 -6.15
N ALA A 22 34.80 -7.97 -7.14
CA ALA A 22 33.92 -8.32 -8.26
C ALA A 22 34.81 -8.40 -9.49
N ASP A 23 34.56 -9.40 -10.28
CA ASP A 23 34.87 -9.35 -11.72
C ASP A 23 34.13 -8.12 -12.27
N ASP A 24 34.85 -7.04 -12.50
CA ASP A 24 34.40 -5.64 -12.67
C ASP A 24 33.55 -5.40 -13.95
N SER A 25 32.96 -6.43 -14.55
CA SER A 25 32.43 -6.33 -15.90
C SER A 25 30.91 -6.09 -16.01
N ILE A 26 30.10 -6.40 -14.98
CA ILE A 26 28.63 -6.31 -15.09
C ILE A 26 28.05 -5.37 -14.06
N PRO A 27 27.48 -4.22 -14.47
CA PRO A 27 26.86 -3.27 -13.53
C PRO A 27 25.60 -3.83 -12.90
N HIS A 28 25.41 -3.60 -11.57
CA HIS A 28 24.18 -3.86 -10.84
C HIS A 28 23.05 -2.89 -11.17
N PHE A 29 23.39 -1.72 -11.71
CA PHE A 29 22.46 -0.63 -11.94
C PHE A 29 22.05 -0.52 -13.40
N GLY A 30 20.78 -0.20 -13.58
CA GLY A 30 20.15 0.08 -14.85
C GLY A 30 19.16 1.22 -14.73
N ALA A 31 18.34 1.41 -15.74
CA ALA A 31 17.35 2.46 -15.78
C ALA A 31 16.12 2.03 -16.59
N SER A 32 14.97 2.63 -16.30
CA SER A 32 13.79 2.53 -17.14
C SER A 32 13.08 3.88 -17.29
N LEU A 33 12.39 4.03 -18.42
CA LEU A 33 11.47 5.11 -18.69
C LEU A 33 10.20 4.53 -19.24
N SER A 34 9.05 4.85 -18.65
CA SER A 34 7.76 4.31 -19.06
C SER A 34 6.68 5.36 -19.16
N LEU A 35 5.72 5.11 -20.03
CA LEU A 35 4.54 5.92 -20.31
C LEU A 35 3.31 5.05 -20.11
N ALA A 36 2.25 5.62 -19.51
CA ALA A 36 1.02 4.89 -19.22
C ALA A 36 -0.20 5.79 -19.41
N PRO A 37 -1.01 5.59 -20.45
CA PRO A 37 -2.38 6.09 -20.44
C PRO A 37 -3.19 5.29 -19.40
N VAL A 38 -3.83 5.97 -18.49
CA VAL A 38 -4.54 5.34 -17.37
C VAL A 38 -5.93 5.91 -17.21
N LYS A 39 -6.79 5.16 -16.53
CA LYS A 39 -8.13 5.58 -16.13
C LYS A 39 -8.29 5.51 -14.62
N CYS A 40 -8.99 6.49 -14.06
CA CYS A 40 -9.47 6.45 -12.69
C CYS A 40 -10.67 5.50 -12.60
N LEU A 41 -10.56 4.49 -11.76
CA LEU A 41 -11.60 3.50 -11.55
C LEU A 41 -12.52 3.94 -10.42
N ALA A 42 -13.82 4.01 -10.67
CA ALA A 42 -14.82 4.12 -9.62
C ALA A 42 -14.98 2.76 -8.92
N ILE A 43 -14.72 2.70 -7.61
CA ILE A 43 -14.73 1.46 -6.84
C ILE A 43 -16.11 1.09 -6.30
N ASP A 44 -17.04 2.05 -6.25
CA ASP A 44 -18.39 1.82 -5.81
C ASP A 44 -19.42 2.57 -6.68
N GLU A 45 -20.70 2.27 -6.48
CA GLU A 45 -21.79 2.89 -7.24
C GLU A 45 -21.93 4.38 -6.96
N TRP A 46 -21.69 4.81 -5.72
CA TRP A 46 -21.69 6.21 -5.35
C TRP A 46 -20.63 6.99 -6.14
N GLU A 47 -19.41 6.48 -6.21
CA GLU A 47 -18.32 7.11 -6.94
C GLU A 47 -18.63 7.24 -8.44
N ARG A 48 -19.25 6.24 -9.05
CA ARG A 48 -19.69 6.30 -10.45
C ARG A 48 -20.67 7.42 -10.75
N ARG A 49 -21.45 7.85 -9.77
CA ARG A 49 -22.44 8.92 -9.97
C ARG A 49 -21.79 10.29 -10.09
N TRP A 50 -20.73 10.55 -9.35
CA TRP A 50 -20.07 11.86 -9.35
C TRP A 50 -18.77 11.94 -10.16
N LEU A 51 -18.10 10.84 -10.47
CA LEU A 51 -16.96 10.80 -11.38
C LEU A 51 -17.44 11.01 -12.82
N LYS A 52 -17.02 12.14 -13.45
CA LYS A 52 -17.47 12.54 -14.80
C LYS A 52 -16.40 12.36 -15.85
N GLY A 53 -15.14 12.59 -15.53
CA GLY A 53 -13.96 12.29 -16.36
C GLY A 53 -13.05 11.33 -15.63
N ASP A 54 -12.50 10.36 -16.36
CA ASP A 54 -11.69 9.28 -15.81
C ASP A 54 -10.27 9.18 -16.40
N LYS A 55 -9.94 10.03 -17.39
CA LYS A 55 -8.71 9.88 -18.18
C LYS A 55 -7.54 10.61 -17.54
N ALA A 56 -6.41 9.91 -17.47
CA ALA A 56 -5.14 10.44 -17.01
C ALA A 56 -3.96 9.84 -17.81
N PHE A 57 -2.77 10.36 -17.56
CA PHE A 57 -1.56 9.90 -18.20
C PHE A 57 -0.40 9.98 -17.23
N SER A 58 0.46 8.95 -17.19
CA SER A 58 1.61 8.89 -16.29
C SER A 58 2.91 8.75 -17.05
N ILE A 59 3.96 9.39 -16.53
CA ILE A 59 5.34 9.21 -16.95
C ILE A 59 6.13 8.77 -15.71
N ALA A 60 6.92 7.69 -15.83
CA ALA A 60 7.75 7.22 -14.74
C ALA A 60 9.19 6.96 -15.23
N ALA A 61 10.16 7.45 -14.44
CA ALA A 61 11.58 7.19 -14.62
C ALA A 61 12.11 6.47 -13.39
N GLU A 62 12.89 5.41 -13.60
CA GLU A 62 13.36 4.53 -12.54
C GLU A 62 14.86 4.26 -12.67
N MET A 63 15.54 4.29 -11.55
CA MET A 63 16.84 3.66 -11.38
C MET A 63 16.62 2.23 -10.92
N LEU A 64 17.14 1.27 -11.65
CA LEU A 64 17.00 -0.15 -11.41
C LEU A 64 18.23 -0.71 -10.72
N TYR A 65 18.04 -1.71 -9.88
CA TYR A 65 19.09 -2.50 -9.26
C TYR A 65 18.72 -3.98 -9.33
N SER A 66 19.65 -4.83 -9.76
CA SER A 66 19.50 -6.28 -9.67
C SER A 66 20.68 -6.91 -8.95
N PRO A 67 20.44 -7.79 -7.95
CA PRO A 67 21.50 -8.61 -7.40
C PRO A 67 22.00 -9.58 -8.47
N LEU A 68 23.32 -9.80 -8.49
CA LEU A 68 23.98 -10.71 -9.44
C LEU A 68 24.23 -12.08 -8.81
N PRO A 69 24.41 -13.13 -9.62
CA PRO A 69 24.81 -14.45 -9.12
C PRO A 69 26.11 -14.42 -8.31
N ALA A 70 27.05 -13.54 -8.68
CA ALA A 70 28.31 -13.34 -7.98
C ALA A 70 28.17 -12.84 -6.53
N ASP A 71 27.03 -12.17 -6.19
CA ASP A 71 26.76 -11.69 -4.83
C ASP A 71 26.46 -12.83 -3.84
N SER A 72 26.32 -14.06 -4.33
CA SER A 72 26.02 -15.25 -3.53
C SER A 72 24.83 -15.08 -2.58
N CYS A 73 23.86 -14.24 -2.97
CA CYS A 73 22.69 -13.94 -2.17
C CYS A 73 21.59 -15.02 -2.34
N ALA A 74 21.41 -15.86 -1.33
CA ALA A 74 20.43 -16.94 -1.38
C ALA A 74 18.99 -16.44 -1.60
N TYR A 75 18.60 -15.30 -1.01
CA TYR A 75 17.28 -14.70 -1.26
C TYR A 75 17.12 -14.27 -2.73
N ALA A 76 18.16 -13.69 -3.33
CA ALA A 76 18.12 -13.31 -4.74
C ALA A 76 17.90 -14.53 -5.63
N ALA A 77 18.63 -15.61 -5.37
CA ALA A 77 18.46 -16.87 -6.09
C ALA A 77 17.05 -17.47 -5.90
N ASP A 78 16.49 -17.45 -4.69
CA ASP A 78 15.16 -17.96 -4.37
C ASP A 78 14.05 -17.18 -5.12
N PHE A 79 14.21 -15.87 -5.29
CA PHE A 79 13.30 -15.03 -6.06
C PHE A 79 13.62 -14.97 -7.56
N GLY A 80 14.66 -15.66 -8.02
CA GLY A 80 15.08 -15.66 -9.40
C GLY A 80 15.76 -14.35 -9.83
N TYR A 81 16.55 -13.75 -8.92
CA TYR A 81 17.22 -12.45 -9.09
C TYR A 81 16.25 -11.34 -9.42
N PRO A 82 15.49 -10.86 -8.43
CA PRO A 82 14.48 -9.83 -8.60
C PRO A 82 15.13 -8.49 -8.93
N GLU A 83 14.38 -7.63 -9.60
CA GLU A 83 14.78 -6.26 -9.87
C GLU A 83 14.14 -5.33 -8.82
N PHE A 84 14.92 -4.44 -8.26
CA PHE A 84 14.45 -3.35 -7.39
C PHE A 84 14.53 -2.04 -8.16
N ALA A 85 13.59 -1.14 -7.91
CA ALA A 85 13.65 0.19 -8.47
C ALA A 85 13.42 1.27 -7.41
N LEU A 86 14.07 2.41 -7.62
CA LEU A 86 13.72 3.70 -7.05
C LEU A 86 13.28 4.59 -8.21
N GLY A 87 12.03 5.04 -8.17
CA GLY A 87 11.43 5.76 -9.29
C GLY A 87 10.74 7.04 -8.89
N VAL A 88 10.63 7.92 -9.86
CA VAL A 88 9.79 9.11 -9.82
C VAL A 88 8.73 8.99 -10.89
N GLN A 89 7.47 9.17 -10.51
CA GLN A 89 6.32 9.17 -11.40
C GLN A 89 5.62 10.53 -11.33
N TYR A 90 5.23 11.04 -12.48
CA TYR A 90 4.40 12.22 -12.58
C TYR A 90 3.10 11.87 -13.31
N ASP A 91 1.98 12.14 -12.63
CA ASP A 91 0.65 11.83 -13.10
C ASP A 91 -0.06 13.11 -13.54
N PHE A 92 -0.54 13.13 -14.78
CA PHE A 92 -1.33 14.19 -15.39
C PHE A 92 -2.82 13.89 -15.19
N ASP A 93 -3.33 14.19 -14.00
CA ASP A 93 -4.66 13.74 -13.55
C ASP A 93 -5.77 14.78 -13.71
N ARG A 94 -5.51 15.92 -14.37
CA ARG A 94 -6.51 16.97 -14.55
C ARG A 94 -7.74 16.54 -15.38
N GLY A 95 -7.63 15.46 -16.15
CA GLY A 95 -8.72 14.83 -16.87
C GLY A 95 -9.67 14.02 -16.00
N VAL A 96 -9.30 13.76 -14.74
CA VAL A 96 -10.18 13.15 -13.73
C VAL A 96 -11.02 14.25 -13.11
N THR A 97 -12.31 14.28 -13.47
CA THR A 97 -13.25 15.34 -13.08
C THR A 97 -14.43 14.78 -12.31
N MET A 98 -14.96 15.60 -11.41
CA MET A 98 -16.00 15.20 -10.48
C MET A 98 -17.07 16.27 -10.37
N HIS A 99 -18.34 15.84 -10.31
CA HIS A 99 -19.47 16.71 -10.05
C HIS A 99 -20.62 15.93 -9.42
N ARG A 100 -21.00 16.32 -8.21
CA ARG A 100 -22.10 15.69 -7.48
C ARG A 100 -23.43 16.29 -7.90
N SER A 101 -24.38 15.44 -8.23
CA SER A 101 -25.78 15.83 -8.39
C SER A 101 -26.48 15.78 -7.03
N PRO A 102 -27.57 16.55 -6.81
CA PRO A 102 -28.38 16.43 -5.63
C PRO A 102 -28.89 15.01 -5.48
N ASP A 103 -28.77 14.44 -4.28
CA ASP A 103 -29.29 13.11 -3.97
C ASP A 103 -29.95 13.15 -2.60
N THR A 104 -31.28 13.04 -2.57
CA THR A 104 -32.08 13.08 -1.34
C THR A 104 -31.86 11.85 -0.46
N ALA A 105 -31.43 10.72 -1.02
CA ALA A 105 -31.16 9.50 -0.26
C ALA A 105 -29.93 9.64 0.66
N TRP A 106 -29.00 10.54 0.31
CA TRP A 106 -27.78 10.81 1.07
C TRP A 106 -27.82 12.12 1.87
N GLY A 107 -28.95 12.80 1.86
CA GLY A 107 -29.13 14.15 2.38
C GLY A 107 -28.88 15.19 1.29
N MET A 108 -29.32 16.43 1.55
CA MET A 108 -29.21 17.52 0.58
C MET A 108 -27.77 18.04 0.49
N ALA A 109 -26.96 17.42 -0.36
CA ALA A 109 -25.73 18.08 -0.79
C ALA A 109 -26.12 19.21 -1.74
N GLU A 110 -25.91 20.44 -1.30
CA GLU A 110 -26.03 21.59 -2.20
C GLU A 110 -25.02 21.42 -3.34
N THR A 111 -25.50 21.55 -4.57
CA THR A 111 -24.62 21.48 -5.75
C THR A 111 -23.74 22.70 -5.82
N VAL A 112 -22.54 22.52 -6.36
CA VAL A 112 -21.68 23.63 -6.76
C VAL A 112 -21.84 23.89 -8.24
N ASP A 113 -21.60 25.12 -8.69
CA ASP A 113 -21.72 25.56 -10.08
C ASP A 113 -20.44 25.37 -10.90
N TYR A 114 -19.49 24.60 -10.39
CA TYR A 114 -18.21 24.29 -11.03
C TYR A 114 -17.92 22.80 -11.01
N THR A 115 -17.00 22.36 -11.86
CA THR A 115 -16.49 21.00 -11.90
C THR A 115 -15.22 20.87 -11.09
N SER A 116 -15.23 19.98 -10.08
CA SER A 116 -14.05 19.62 -9.31
C SER A 116 -13.10 18.73 -10.13
N ARG A 117 -11.82 18.77 -9.80
CA ARG A 117 -10.79 18.02 -10.51
C ARG A 117 -9.79 17.40 -9.56
N MET A 118 -9.27 16.24 -9.94
CA MET A 118 -8.05 15.72 -9.35
C MET A 118 -6.86 16.56 -9.83
N GLY A 119 -5.91 16.83 -8.96
CA GLY A 119 -4.67 17.51 -9.32
C GLY A 119 -3.59 16.53 -9.76
N ASN A 120 -2.62 17.02 -10.50
CA ASN A 120 -1.45 16.23 -10.84
C ASN A 120 -0.71 15.79 -9.58
N ILE A 121 -0.13 14.58 -9.62
CA ILE A 121 0.59 13.98 -8.51
C ILE A 121 2.03 13.70 -8.93
N LEU A 122 2.97 14.10 -8.07
CA LEU A 122 4.37 13.70 -8.15
C LEU A 122 4.61 12.63 -7.10
N THR A 123 5.07 11.45 -7.52
CA THR A 123 5.28 10.30 -6.64
C THR A 123 6.74 9.87 -6.65
N LEU A 124 7.34 9.76 -5.47
CA LEU A 124 8.60 9.03 -5.25
C LEU A 124 8.24 7.64 -4.73
N TYR A 125 8.69 6.58 -5.40
CA TYR A 125 8.31 5.22 -5.07
C TYR A 125 9.46 4.24 -5.24
N SER A 126 9.28 3.08 -4.65
CA SER A 126 10.16 1.94 -4.85
C SER A 126 9.38 0.70 -5.21
N THR A 127 9.99 -0.18 -5.99
CA THR A 127 9.36 -1.42 -6.45
C THR A 127 10.27 -2.62 -6.28
N PHE A 128 9.60 -3.76 -6.18
CA PHE A 128 10.16 -5.09 -6.28
C PHE A 128 9.51 -5.77 -7.49
N SER A 129 10.31 -6.15 -8.48
CA SER A 129 9.86 -6.85 -9.68
C SER A 129 10.41 -8.26 -9.71
N ARG A 130 9.53 -9.23 -9.90
CA ARG A 130 9.92 -10.63 -9.98
C ARG A 130 9.54 -11.22 -11.34
N PRO A 131 10.52 -11.67 -12.14
CA PRO A 131 10.24 -12.45 -13.32
C PRO A 131 9.78 -13.85 -12.92
N LEU A 132 8.68 -14.30 -13.50
CA LEU A 132 8.12 -15.65 -13.36
C LEU A 132 8.46 -16.53 -14.55
N LEU A 133 8.38 -15.95 -15.74
CA LEU A 133 8.76 -16.56 -17.01
C LEU A 133 9.96 -15.81 -17.56
N HIS A 134 10.94 -16.54 -18.08
CA HIS A 134 12.17 -15.95 -18.60
C HIS A 134 12.76 -16.79 -19.72
N SER A 135 13.41 -16.13 -20.65
CA SER A 135 14.20 -16.72 -21.74
C SER A 135 15.31 -15.76 -22.14
N ALA A 136 16.13 -16.14 -23.12
CA ALA A 136 17.19 -15.27 -23.62
C ALA A 136 16.69 -13.91 -24.12
N HIS A 137 15.44 -13.82 -24.58
CA HIS A 137 14.87 -12.61 -25.17
C HIS A 137 13.63 -12.09 -24.45
N TRP A 138 13.09 -12.82 -23.48
CA TRP A 138 11.84 -12.46 -22.82
C TRP A 138 11.87 -12.69 -21.33
N ASP A 139 11.39 -11.70 -20.61
CA ASP A 139 10.99 -11.83 -19.21
C ASP A 139 9.52 -11.44 -19.07
N ALA A 140 8.75 -12.19 -18.28
CA ALA A 140 7.42 -11.80 -17.88
C ALA A 140 7.24 -12.05 -16.37
N GLY A 141 6.56 -11.15 -15.71
CA GLY A 141 6.42 -11.22 -14.26
C GLY A 141 5.51 -10.14 -13.67
N TYR A 142 5.69 -9.91 -12.40
CA TYR A 142 4.94 -8.91 -11.67
C TYR A 142 5.87 -7.91 -10.96
N THR A 143 5.34 -6.72 -10.73
CA THR A 143 5.94 -5.68 -9.90
C THR A 143 4.98 -5.30 -8.80
N ILE A 144 5.47 -5.12 -7.59
CA ILE A 144 4.76 -4.49 -6.49
C ILE A 144 5.61 -3.37 -5.94
N GLY A 145 4.98 -2.33 -5.43
CA GLY A 145 5.73 -1.20 -4.89
C GLY A 145 4.89 -0.28 -4.05
N MET A 146 5.58 0.63 -3.40
CA MET A 146 4.98 1.66 -2.58
C MET A 146 5.79 2.96 -2.65
N GLY A 147 5.11 4.05 -2.32
CA GLY A 147 5.74 5.35 -2.39
C GLY A 147 4.95 6.43 -1.68
N ILE A 148 5.36 7.66 -1.94
CA ILE A 148 4.76 8.86 -1.41
C ILE A 148 4.50 9.81 -2.55
N GLY A 149 3.23 10.19 -2.68
CA GLY A 149 2.75 11.16 -3.64
C GLY A 149 2.58 12.53 -3.01
N TYR A 150 2.72 13.56 -3.83
CA TYR A 150 2.40 14.93 -3.48
C TYR A 150 1.52 15.56 -4.55
N SER A 151 0.35 16.09 -4.13
CA SER A 151 -0.54 16.87 -4.98
C SER A 151 -0.75 18.27 -4.43
N ARG A 152 -0.68 19.27 -5.28
CA ARG A 152 -1.06 20.63 -4.90
C ARG A 152 -2.57 20.80 -4.79
N THR A 153 -3.33 20.04 -5.56
CA THR A 153 -4.79 20.08 -5.62
C THR A 153 -5.36 18.95 -4.79
N LYS A 154 -6.21 19.29 -3.85
CA LYS A 154 -6.93 18.34 -2.99
C LYS A 154 -8.35 18.86 -2.80
N TYR A 155 -9.17 18.12 -2.05
CA TYR A 155 -10.46 18.64 -1.59
C TYR A 155 -10.32 20.06 -1.03
N ASN A 156 -11.25 20.93 -1.46
CA ASN A 156 -11.40 22.27 -0.91
C ASN A 156 -12.89 22.68 -0.99
N PRO A 157 -13.49 23.18 0.11
CA PRO A 157 -14.92 23.51 0.13
C PRO A 157 -15.34 24.58 -0.86
N ASN A 158 -14.44 25.49 -1.25
CA ASN A 158 -14.78 26.67 -2.05
C ASN A 158 -14.59 26.48 -3.56
N TYR A 159 -13.64 25.62 -3.98
CA TYR A 159 -13.30 25.49 -5.42
C TYR A 159 -13.06 24.05 -5.88
N ASN A 160 -13.16 23.05 -4.99
CA ASN A 160 -12.93 21.66 -5.32
C ASN A 160 -13.73 20.71 -4.38
N ALA A 161 -15.01 21.07 -4.13
CA ALA A 161 -15.85 20.46 -3.10
C ALA A 161 -16.29 19.03 -3.43
N ASP A 162 -16.33 18.66 -4.72
CA ASP A 162 -16.72 17.32 -5.14
C ASP A 162 -15.54 16.36 -5.28
N ASN A 163 -14.31 16.81 -4.97
CA ASN A 163 -13.16 15.93 -4.96
C ASN A 163 -13.14 15.06 -3.69
N GLU A 164 -13.82 13.93 -3.73
CA GLU A 164 -13.81 12.94 -2.65
C GLU A 164 -12.60 11.98 -2.71
N LEU A 165 -11.84 11.98 -3.81
CA LEU A 165 -10.69 11.09 -3.98
C LEU A 165 -9.54 11.46 -3.05
N ILE A 166 -9.18 12.75 -3.02
CA ILE A 166 -7.95 13.23 -2.37
C ILE A 166 -8.25 14.36 -1.39
N GLY A 167 -8.12 14.08 -0.10
CA GLY A 167 -8.29 15.06 0.99
C GLY A 167 -6.99 15.64 1.56
N SER A 168 -5.83 15.11 1.17
CA SER A 168 -4.51 15.54 1.65
C SER A 168 -3.56 15.86 0.50
N ARG A 169 -2.56 16.71 0.77
CA ARG A 169 -1.49 16.96 -0.19
C ARG A 169 -0.48 15.81 -0.26
N TRP A 170 -0.17 15.22 0.90
CA TRP A 170 0.70 14.05 1.00
C TRP A 170 -0.13 12.79 0.95
N LEU A 171 0.29 11.86 0.11
CA LEU A 171 -0.41 10.63 -0.19
C LEU A 171 0.53 9.45 -0.05
N VAL A 172 0.01 8.33 0.37
CA VAL A 172 0.66 7.04 0.23
C VAL A 172 0.33 6.53 -1.16
N ASN A 173 1.32 6.00 -1.84
CA ASN A 173 1.16 5.30 -3.11
C ASN A 173 1.36 3.80 -2.90
N PHE A 174 0.53 3.02 -3.55
CA PHE A 174 0.71 1.59 -3.77
C PHE A 174 0.66 1.33 -5.27
N THR A 175 1.58 0.52 -5.79
CA THR A 175 1.60 0.14 -7.21
C THR A 175 1.73 -1.37 -7.38
N ALA A 176 1.05 -1.89 -8.39
CA ALA A 176 1.17 -3.27 -8.82
C ALA A 176 1.11 -3.32 -10.36
N SER A 177 1.92 -4.16 -10.99
CA SER A 177 1.85 -4.37 -12.43
C SER A 177 2.16 -5.80 -12.82
N LEU A 178 1.60 -6.21 -13.96
CA LEU A 178 2.02 -7.35 -14.73
C LEU A 178 2.75 -6.85 -15.95
N TYR A 179 3.91 -7.43 -16.26
CA TYR A 179 4.74 -6.98 -17.36
C TYR A 179 5.31 -8.12 -18.18
N ALA A 180 5.63 -7.81 -19.44
CA ALA A 180 6.54 -8.57 -20.28
C ALA A 180 7.61 -7.62 -20.81
N THR A 181 8.86 -8.08 -20.85
CA THR A 181 9.99 -7.35 -21.42
C THR A 181 10.55 -8.16 -22.58
N TRP A 182 10.64 -7.54 -23.75
CA TRP A 182 11.36 -8.09 -24.90
C TRP A 182 12.72 -7.44 -25.02
N TYR A 183 13.79 -8.23 -24.93
CA TYR A 183 15.17 -7.77 -25.05
C TYR A 183 15.62 -7.86 -26.51
N PHE A 184 15.71 -6.71 -27.17
CA PHE A 184 16.20 -6.59 -28.54
C PHE A 184 17.73 -6.48 -28.60
N SER A 185 18.39 -6.33 -27.45
CA SER A 185 19.83 -6.41 -27.29
C SER A 185 20.20 -7.01 -25.93
N LYS A 186 21.49 -7.29 -25.70
CA LYS A 186 21.98 -7.82 -24.42
C LYS A 186 21.70 -6.93 -23.21
N ARG A 187 21.42 -5.65 -23.43
CA ARG A 187 21.27 -4.65 -22.36
C ARG A 187 19.99 -3.86 -22.42
N PHE A 188 19.31 -3.83 -23.56
CA PHE A 188 18.12 -3.02 -23.78
C PHE A 188 16.91 -3.89 -24.12
N GLY A 189 15.78 -3.54 -23.49
CA GLY A 189 14.51 -4.18 -23.71
C GLY A 189 13.36 -3.17 -23.83
N LEU A 190 12.29 -3.62 -24.47
CA LEU A 190 11.00 -2.96 -24.47
C LEU A 190 10.10 -3.68 -23.47
N ARG A 191 9.65 -2.96 -22.44
CA ARG A 191 8.75 -3.47 -21.40
C ARG A 191 7.35 -2.94 -21.62
N ALA A 192 6.35 -3.82 -21.62
CA ALA A 192 4.95 -3.46 -21.71
C ALA A 192 4.11 -4.27 -20.73
N GLY A 193 2.94 -3.75 -20.37
CA GLY A 193 2.08 -4.46 -19.44
C GLY A 193 0.87 -3.68 -19.01
N ALA A 194 0.26 -4.09 -17.89
CA ALA A 194 -0.80 -3.37 -17.21
C ALA A 194 -0.33 -2.94 -15.83
N ARG A 195 -0.57 -1.69 -15.48
CA ARG A 195 -0.19 -1.09 -14.20
C ARG A 195 -1.42 -0.57 -13.48
N PHE A 196 -1.56 -0.98 -12.24
CA PHE A 196 -2.46 -0.38 -11.26
C PHE A 196 -1.64 0.44 -10.28
N PHE A 197 -2.13 1.61 -9.89
CA PHE A 197 -1.61 2.34 -8.76
C PHE A 197 -2.73 3.07 -8.02
N HIS A 198 -2.53 3.21 -6.73
CA HIS A 198 -3.48 3.79 -5.80
C HIS A 198 -2.81 4.93 -5.03
N HIS A 199 -3.51 6.07 -4.92
CA HIS A 199 -3.11 7.18 -4.07
C HIS A 199 -4.17 7.46 -3.02
N SER A 200 -3.79 7.46 -1.75
CA SER A 200 -4.68 7.81 -0.63
C SER A 200 -3.89 8.40 0.52
N ASN A 201 -4.56 8.89 1.53
CA ASN A 201 -3.89 9.37 2.75
C ASN A 201 -3.90 8.37 3.91
N GLY A 202 -4.28 7.11 3.67
CA GLY A 202 -4.29 6.06 4.70
C GLY A 202 -5.24 6.35 5.87
N ALA A 203 -6.38 6.99 5.61
CA ALA A 203 -7.38 7.43 6.59
C ALA A 203 -6.92 8.54 7.56
N LEU A 204 -5.80 9.21 7.30
CA LEU A 204 -5.29 10.30 8.14
C LEU A 204 -6.00 11.64 7.90
N ASN A 205 -6.87 11.75 6.89
CA ASN A 205 -7.74 12.91 6.65
C ASN A 205 -8.95 12.48 5.83
N ARG A 206 -9.95 13.36 5.73
CA ARG A 206 -11.12 13.19 4.86
C ARG A 206 -11.23 14.32 3.84
N PRO A 207 -11.81 14.07 2.67
CA PRO A 207 -12.21 12.77 2.17
C PRO A 207 -11.02 11.87 1.85
N ASN A 208 -11.25 10.56 1.69
CA ASN A 208 -10.21 9.60 1.34
C ASN A 208 -10.79 8.36 0.64
N LYS A 209 -11.51 8.55 -0.46
CA LYS A 209 -11.88 7.40 -1.31
C LYS A 209 -10.66 6.81 -2.01
N GLY A 210 -9.64 7.65 -2.23
CA GLY A 210 -8.41 7.30 -2.94
C GLY A 210 -8.58 7.28 -4.47
N ALA A 211 -7.52 7.59 -5.18
CA ALA A 211 -7.49 7.51 -6.63
C ALA A 211 -6.94 6.16 -7.08
N ASN A 212 -7.79 5.34 -7.67
CA ASN A 212 -7.46 4.01 -8.20
C ASN A 212 -7.25 4.11 -9.70
N MET A 213 -6.02 4.03 -10.14
CA MET A 213 -5.64 4.22 -11.54
C MET A 213 -5.23 2.88 -12.16
N LEU A 214 -5.76 2.58 -13.34
CA LEU A 214 -5.41 1.37 -14.10
C LEU A 214 -5.20 1.71 -15.57
N GLY A 215 -4.17 1.16 -16.17
CA GLY A 215 -3.96 1.26 -17.61
C GLY A 215 -2.81 0.44 -18.13
N PRO A 216 -2.69 0.33 -19.45
CA PRO A 216 -1.51 -0.23 -20.07
C PRO A 216 -0.31 0.70 -19.88
N PHE A 217 0.88 0.15 -19.94
CA PHE A 217 2.11 0.93 -20.00
C PHE A 217 3.09 0.33 -21.01
N VAL A 218 3.97 1.19 -21.50
CA VAL A 218 5.10 0.80 -22.33
C VAL A 218 6.32 1.60 -21.93
N GLY A 219 7.49 0.99 -21.98
CA GLY A 219 8.73 1.65 -21.57
C GLY A 219 9.97 0.96 -22.13
N ILE A 220 11.08 1.70 -22.10
CA ILE A 220 12.41 1.20 -22.42
C ILE A 220 13.14 0.87 -21.13
N VAL A 221 13.82 -0.27 -21.11
CA VAL A 221 14.62 -0.74 -19.98
C VAL A 221 16.06 -0.93 -20.40
N TYR A 222 16.98 -0.36 -19.63
CA TYR A 222 18.39 -0.67 -19.68
C TYR A 222 18.74 -1.60 -18.50
N ALA A 223 19.04 -2.87 -18.78
CA ALA A 223 19.30 -3.92 -17.80
C ALA A 223 20.61 -4.66 -18.16
N PRO A 224 21.77 -4.11 -17.82
CA PRO A 224 23.07 -4.67 -18.24
C PRO A 224 23.37 -6.05 -17.66
N TRP A 225 22.63 -6.46 -16.61
CA TRP A 225 22.74 -7.78 -15.95
C TRP A 225 21.96 -8.89 -16.63
N HIS A 226 21.08 -8.58 -17.60
CA HIS A 226 20.10 -9.52 -18.16
C HIS A 226 20.71 -10.87 -18.54
N ASP A 227 21.74 -10.89 -19.40
CA ASP A 227 22.37 -12.12 -19.88
C ASP A 227 23.00 -12.95 -18.75
N CYS A 228 23.59 -12.29 -17.75
CA CYS A 228 24.23 -12.96 -16.62
C CYS A 228 23.19 -13.62 -15.71
N VAL A 229 22.14 -12.88 -15.38
CA VAL A 229 21.04 -13.35 -14.52
C VAL A 229 20.25 -14.47 -15.22
N GLU A 230 20.00 -14.34 -16.52
CA GLU A 230 19.31 -15.37 -17.30
C GLU A 230 20.06 -16.70 -17.32
N ARG A 231 21.38 -16.67 -17.50
CA ARG A 231 22.22 -17.88 -17.39
C ARG A 231 22.11 -18.54 -16.03
N ALA A 232 22.14 -17.74 -14.96
CA ALA A 232 22.04 -18.25 -13.59
C ALA A 232 20.65 -18.86 -13.28
N ARG A 233 19.59 -18.31 -13.85
CA ARG A 233 18.23 -18.85 -13.70
C ARG A 233 18.05 -20.22 -14.31
N ARG A 234 18.81 -20.54 -15.37
CA ARG A 234 18.80 -21.86 -16.04
C ARG A 234 19.60 -22.92 -15.32
N MET A 235 20.52 -22.50 -14.43
CA MET A 235 21.31 -23.48 -13.67
C MET A 235 20.46 -24.17 -12.59
N PRO A 236 20.68 -25.46 -12.33
CA PRO A 236 20.05 -26.15 -11.21
C PRO A 236 20.35 -25.38 -9.91
N LYS A 237 19.31 -25.11 -9.14
CA LYS A 237 19.49 -24.48 -7.82
C LYS A 237 20.20 -25.49 -6.91
N ALA A 238 21.36 -25.12 -6.42
CA ALA A 238 21.99 -25.86 -5.34
C ALA A 238 21.06 -25.79 -4.12
N GLY A 239 20.54 -26.93 -3.71
CA GLY A 239 19.67 -27.03 -2.54
C GLY A 239 20.46 -26.69 -1.27
N THR A 240 20.38 -25.44 -0.79
CA THR A 240 20.85 -25.12 0.55
C THR A 240 19.79 -25.61 1.53
N PRO A 241 20.17 -26.39 2.56
CA PRO A 241 19.24 -26.79 3.60
C PRO A 241 18.54 -25.55 4.17
N GLU A 242 17.22 -25.55 4.17
CA GLU A 242 16.45 -24.43 4.74
C GLU A 242 16.03 -24.80 6.15
N THR A 243 16.50 -24.00 7.11
CA THR A 243 16.07 -24.11 8.49
C THR A 243 14.61 -23.67 8.60
N LYS A 244 13.74 -24.56 9.05
CA LYS A 244 12.34 -24.25 9.33
C LYS A 244 12.20 -23.80 10.78
N THR A 245 11.33 -22.84 11.05
CA THR A 245 11.24 -22.24 12.38
C THR A 245 9.79 -22.03 12.78
N LEU A 246 9.41 -22.52 13.95
CA LEU A 246 8.17 -22.16 14.63
C LEU A 246 8.49 -21.03 15.62
N TYR A 247 7.77 -19.93 15.56
CA TYR A 247 7.96 -18.80 16.46
C TYR A 247 6.64 -18.13 16.83
N MET A 248 6.61 -17.51 17.99
CA MET A 248 5.56 -16.57 18.39
C MET A 248 6.03 -15.15 18.08
N ASN A 249 5.12 -14.31 17.60
CA ASN A 249 5.39 -12.92 17.38
C ASN A 249 4.42 -12.07 18.19
N PHE A 250 4.96 -11.16 19.02
CA PHE A 250 4.19 -10.18 19.78
C PHE A 250 4.39 -8.82 19.17
N THR A 251 3.31 -8.21 18.74
CA THR A 251 3.37 -6.91 18.03
C THR A 251 2.44 -5.92 18.69
N ALA A 252 2.96 -4.72 19.00
CA ALA A 252 2.18 -3.56 19.41
C ALA A 252 2.19 -2.51 18.31
N GLY A 253 1.04 -1.90 18.05
CA GLY A 253 0.87 -0.88 17.03
C GLY A 253 0.21 0.38 17.60
N ILE A 254 0.61 1.52 17.04
CA ILE A 254 -0.02 2.81 17.27
C ILE A 254 -0.32 3.47 15.93
N GLY A 255 -1.55 3.91 15.78
CA GLY A 255 -2.03 4.58 14.57
C GLY A 255 -3.01 5.71 14.87
N ALA A 256 -3.57 6.26 13.82
CA ALA A 256 -4.60 7.28 13.91
C ALA A 256 -5.49 7.25 12.68
N LYS A 257 -6.73 7.73 12.84
CA LYS A 257 -7.69 7.88 11.75
C LYS A 257 -8.53 9.15 11.88
N ALA A 258 -8.96 9.69 10.74
CA ALA A 258 -10.05 10.65 10.63
C ALA A 258 -11.35 9.89 10.30
N LEU A 259 -12.45 10.23 10.98
CA LEU A 259 -13.71 9.48 10.86
C LEU A 259 -14.47 9.83 9.59
N ASN A 260 -15.06 8.83 8.96
CA ASN A 260 -15.96 9.01 7.84
C ASN A 260 -17.29 9.62 8.27
N GLU A 261 -17.75 9.32 9.46
CA GLU A 261 -18.97 9.89 10.07
C GLU A 261 -18.87 11.42 10.19
N ASP A 262 -17.71 11.95 10.60
CA ASP A 262 -17.46 13.40 10.64
C ASP A 262 -17.53 13.99 9.23
N TRP A 263 -16.96 13.30 8.23
CA TRP A 263 -17.05 13.69 6.83
C TRP A 263 -18.50 13.76 6.36
N MET A 264 -19.25 12.67 6.54
CA MET A 264 -20.65 12.57 6.13
C MET A 264 -21.53 13.63 6.83
N LYS A 265 -21.31 13.88 8.13
CA LYS A 265 -22.02 14.92 8.87
C LYS A 265 -21.79 16.30 8.25
N THR A 266 -20.54 16.63 7.96
CA THR A 266 -20.18 17.98 7.47
C THR A 266 -20.59 18.21 6.01
N GLN A 267 -20.67 17.16 5.20
CA GLN A 267 -21.04 17.27 3.79
C GLN A 267 -22.54 17.28 3.56
N TYR A 268 -23.30 16.50 4.33
CA TYR A 268 -24.68 16.19 4.00
C TYR A 268 -25.70 16.61 5.08
N ARG A 269 -25.25 16.91 6.30
CA ARG A 269 -26.15 17.17 7.43
C ARG A 269 -25.91 18.50 8.13
N THR A 270 -24.78 19.12 7.86
CA THR A 270 -24.51 20.48 8.37
C THR A 270 -25.08 21.50 7.41
N PRO A 271 -25.96 22.40 7.83
CA PRO A 271 -26.55 23.43 6.96
C PRO A 271 -25.50 24.42 6.39
N PRO A 272 -25.73 24.95 5.19
CA PRO A 272 -24.94 26.08 4.67
C PRO A 272 -24.92 27.25 5.66
N GLY A 273 -23.75 27.89 5.82
CA GLY A 273 -23.55 28.97 6.77
C GLY A 273 -23.06 28.55 8.14
N GLU A 274 -23.19 27.28 8.51
CA GLU A 274 -22.62 26.74 9.74
C GLU A 274 -21.10 26.61 9.66
N PRO A 275 -20.34 26.86 10.75
CA PRO A 275 -18.86 26.89 10.72
C PRO A 275 -18.19 25.58 10.24
N ARG A 276 -18.91 24.47 10.37
CA ARG A 276 -18.40 23.15 9.94
C ARG A 276 -18.93 22.68 8.59
N TYR A 277 -19.78 23.47 7.94
CA TYR A 277 -20.28 23.13 6.62
C TYR A 277 -19.13 22.90 5.62
N ARG A 278 -19.09 21.73 5.01
CA ARG A 278 -18.07 21.30 4.05
C ARG A 278 -16.62 21.49 4.53
N THR A 279 -16.35 21.39 5.84
CA THR A 279 -14.97 21.53 6.33
C THR A 279 -14.04 20.49 5.68
N GLY A 280 -12.78 20.87 5.48
CA GLY A 280 -11.68 19.97 5.09
C GLY A 280 -10.70 19.70 6.23
N ARG A 281 -11.10 20.00 7.49
CA ARG A 281 -10.28 19.82 8.69
C ARG A 281 -10.99 18.86 9.64
N PHE A 282 -10.37 17.71 9.86
CA PHE A 282 -10.91 16.65 10.70
C PHE A 282 -9.97 16.34 11.86
N ARG A 283 -10.56 15.94 12.99
CA ARG A 283 -9.83 15.46 14.14
C ARG A 283 -9.24 14.09 13.82
N LEU A 284 -7.99 13.86 14.25
CA LEU A 284 -7.38 12.55 14.28
C LEU A 284 -7.65 11.88 15.61
N TYR A 285 -8.12 10.67 15.57
CA TYR A 285 -8.36 9.82 16.73
C TYR A 285 -7.29 8.74 16.78
N PRO A 286 -6.54 8.63 17.89
CA PRO A 286 -5.57 7.57 18.06
C PRO A 286 -6.24 6.20 18.13
N ALA A 287 -5.55 5.21 17.59
CA ALA A 287 -5.90 3.80 17.65
C ALA A 287 -4.66 2.97 18.00
N TRP A 288 -4.85 1.88 18.71
CA TRP A 288 -3.80 0.95 19.09
C TRP A 288 -4.16 -0.46 18.66
N SER A 289 -3.15 -1.27 18.43
CA SER A 289 -3.32 -2.70 18.20
C SER A 289 -2.32 -3.51 19.03
N LEU A 290 -2.75 -4.70 19.46
CA LEU A 290 -1.89 -5.74 20.00
C LEU A 290 -2.14 -7.03 19.22
N GLN A 291 -1.08 -7.71 18.85
CA GLN A 291 -1.16 -8.95 18.08
C GLN A 291 -0.29 -10.01 18.75
N THR A 292 -0.81 -11.22 18.82
CA THR A 292 -0.07 -12.39 19.26
C THR A 292 -0.23 -13.48 18.22
N ASP A 293 0.86 -13.86 17.57
CA ASP A 293 0.84 -14.74 16.41
C ASP A 293 1.67 -15.99 16.67
N VAL A 294 1.20 -17.13 16.16
CA VAL A 294 1.98 -18.34 16.01
C VAL A 294 2.28 -18.54 14.53
N MET A 295 3.56 -18.44 14.18
CA MET A 295 4.04 -18.41 12.81
C MET A 295 4.98 -19.58 12.54
N TYR A 296 4.79 -20.24 11.41
CA TYR A 296 5.67 -21.29 10.93
C TYR A 296 6.39 -20.81 9.66
N ARG A 297 7.70 -20.60 9.76
CA ARG A 297 8.56 -20.29 8.63
C ARG A 297 9.02 -21.59 8.00
N TYR A 298 8.37 -21.98 6.91
CA TYR A 298 8.60 -23.25 6.22
C TYR A 298 9.60 -23.16 5.08
N ALA A 299 9.97 -21.93 4.69
CA ALA A 299 11.00 -21.64 3.70
C ALA A 299 11.74 -20.34 4.07
N ARG A 300 12.93 -20.13 3.54
CA ARG A 300 13.69 -18.90 3.77
C ARG A 300 12.87 -17.62 3.53
N ARG A 301 12.02 -17.65 2.51
CA ARG A 301 11.23 -16.50 2.06
C ARG A 301 9.79 -16.47 2.57
N TRP A 302 9.26 -17.53 3.20
CA TRP A 302 7.84 -17.63 3.52
C TRP A 302 7.57 -18.12 4.92
N ALA A 303 6.67 -17.42 5.61
CA ALA A 303 6.05 -17.90 6.83
C ALA A 303 4.54 -17.72 6.73
N SER A 304 3.79 -18.64 7.34
CA SER A 304 2.35 -18.52 7.51
C SER A 304 1.98 -18.89 8.94
N GLY A 305 0.86 -18.39 9.40
CA GLY A 305 0.41 -18.67 10.75
C GLY A 305 -0.98 -18.13 11.03
N ILE A 306 -1.33 -18.17 12.29
CA ILE A 306 -2.56 -17.63 12.84
C ILE A 306 -2.25 -16.69 13.99
N GLY A 307 -3.07 -15.67 14.18
CA GLY A 307 -2.90 -14.72 15.26
C GLY A 307 -4.22 -14.31 15.88
N PHE A 308 -4.09 -13.80 17.09
CA PHE A 308 -5.14 -13.11 17.81
C PHE A 308 -4.80 -11.63 17.83
N ASP A 309 -5.74 -10.81 17.34
CA ASP A 309 -5.60 -9.37 17.21
C ASP A 309 -6.57 -8.65 18.14
N MET A 310 -6.07 -7.63 18.83
CA MET A 310 -6.84 -6.70 19.63
C MET A 310 -6.68 -5.30 19.10
N PHE A 311 -7.77 -4.52 19.07
CA PHE A 311 -7.77 -3.14 18.63
C PHE A 311 -8.47 -2.28 19.66
N CYS A 312 -7.96 -1.07 19.86
CA CYS A 312 -8.56 -0.06 20.71
C CYS A 312 -8.55 1.30 19.99
N GLY A 313 -9.72 1.95 19.91
CA GLY A 313 -9.86 3.27 19.29
C GLY A 313 -10.63 4.24 20.19
N THR A 314 -10.15 5.46 20.31
CA THR A 314 -10.73 6.48 21.22
C THR A 314 -11.96 7.19 20.68
N TYR A 315 -12.50 6.74 19.56
CA TYR A 315 -13.54 7.45 18.81
C TYR A 315 -14.96 6.91 19.02
N ALA A 316 -15.13 5.77 19.68
CA ALA A 316 -16.45 5.13 19.79
C ALA A 316 -17.50 6.04 20.47
N ALA A 317 -17.15 6.74 21.53
CA ALA A 317 -18.06 7.69 22.20
C ALA A 317 -18.44 8.89 21.30
N HIS A 318 -17.56 9.30 20.38
CA HIS A 318 -17.90 10.37 19.44
C HIS A 318 -18.83 9.86 18.33
N VAL A 319 -18.59 8.65 17.83
CA VAL A 319 -19.48 8.01 16.84
C VAL A 319 -20.85 7.72 17.44
N ALA A 320 -20.91 7.29 18.72
CA ALA A 320 -22.16 7.10 19.45
C ALA A 320 -23.05 8.35 19.43
N LYS A 321 -22.47 9.55 19.69
CA LYS A 321 -23.22 10.81 19.61
C LYS A 321 -23.73 11.12 18.21
N ILE A 322 -22.94 10.81 17.17
CA ILE A 322 -23.35 11.02 15.78
C ILE A 322 -24.49 10.07 15.42
N ASP A 323 -24.46 8.85 15.89
CA ASP A 323 -25.50 7.86 15.64
C ASP A 323 -26.79 8.18 16.44
N GLU A 324 -26.66 8.63 17.70
CA GLU A 324 -27.79 9.12 18.50
C GLU A 324 -28.51 10.30 17.80
N GLU A 325 -27.78 11.29 17.28
CA GLU A 325 -28.33 12.40 16.48
C GLU A 325 -29.08 11.92 15.23
N ARG A 326 -28.82 10.70 14.77
CA ARG A 326 -29.46 10.06 13.62
C ARG A 326 -30.60 9.13 14.01
N GLY A 327 -30.89 8.98 15.29
CA GLY A 327 -31.86 8.02 15.79
C GLY A 327 -31.41 6.55 15.60
N ILE A 328 -30.10 6.31 15.55
CA ILE A 328 -29.52 4.96 15.39
C ILE A 328 -29.07 4.47 16.75
N ASP A 329 -29.71 3.42 17.23
CA ASP A 329 -29.35 2.75 18.48
C ASP A 329 -28.40 1.59 18.20
N LEU A 330 -27.10 1.80 18.43
CA LEU A 330 -26.05 0.79 18.30
C LEU A 330 -25.16 0.80 19.55
N LYS A 331 -24.73 -0.39 19.94
CA LYS A 331 -23.71 -0.51 20.97
C LYS A 331 -22.37 0.04 20.45
N HIS A 332 -21.73 0.89 21.25
CA HIS A 332 -20.41 1.43 20.95
C HIS A 332 -19.40 1.06 22.04
N ASP A 333 -18.25 0.57 21.64
CA ASP A 333 -17.15 0.19 22.52
C ASP A 333 -15.82 0.56 21.86
N ASN A 334 -14.84 1.00 22.66
CA ASN A 334 -13.50 1.32 22.20
C ASN A 334 -12.64 0.11 21.85
N PHE A 335 -13.14 -1.08 22.14
CA PHE A 335 -12.40 -2.34 21.99
C PHE A 335 -13.00 -3.21 20.88
N SER A 336 -12.12 -3.89 20.14
CA SER A 336 -12.50 -4.99 19.26
C SER A 336 -11.39 -6.05 19.25
N CYS A 337 -11.76 -7.31 18.96
CA CYS A 337 -10.79 -8.37 18.78
C CYS A 337 -11.22 -9.36 17.70
N GLY A 338 -10.24 -10.11 17.18
CA GLY A 338 -10.45 -11.06 16.12
C GLY A 338 -9.31 -12.07 16.00
N ILE A 339 -9.51 -13.04 15.13
CA ILE A 339 -8.49 -14.00 14.72
C ILE A 339 -8.16 -13.81 13.25
N ALA A 340 -6.88 -13.97 12.88
CA ALA A 340 -6.42 -13.75 11.53
C ALA A 340 -5.53 -14.88 11.03
N LEU A 341 -5.65 -15.17 9.74
CA LEU A 341 -4.64 -15.90 8.97
C LEU A 341 -3.58 -14.90 8.52
N LYS A 342 -2.33 -15.25 8.73
CA LYS A 342 -1.18 -14.39 8.46
C LYS A 342 -0.22 -15.05 7.49
N HIS A 343 0.30 -14.25 6.57
CA HIS A 343 1.35 -14.66 5.64
C HIS A 343 2.42 -13.58 5.55
N GLU A 344 3.68 -13.99 5.58
CA GLU A 344 4.82 -13.08 5.55
C GLU A 344 5.83 -13.55 4.51
N VAL A 345 6.24 -12.61 3.64
CA VAL A 345 7.20 -12.83 2.55
C VAL A 345 8.48 -12.08 2.87
N PHE A 346 9.58 -12.80 3.03
CA PHE A 346 10.86 -12.25 3.46
C PHE A 346 11.81 -12.02 2.31
N TYR A 347 12.46 -10.87 2.31
CA TYR A 347 13.67 -10.61 1.55
C TYR A 347 14.73 -10.00 2.46
N ARG A 348 15.69 -10.81 2.88
CA ARG A 348 16.73 -10.45 3.87
C ARG A 348 16.10 -9.96 5.20
N ARG A 349 16.26 -8.67 5.51
CA ARG A 349 15.74 -8.03 6.73
C ARG A 349 14.37 -7.37 6.54
N ILE A 350 13.88 -7.33 5.33
CA ILE A 350 12.55 -6.78 5.03
C ILE A 350 11.57 -7.92 4.83
N SER A 351 10.36 -7.71 5.30
CA SER A 351 9.25 -8.60 4.97
C SER A 351 8.00 -7.80 4.62
N ALA A 352 7.22 -8.36 3.70
CA ALA A 352 5.86 -7.94 3.43
C ALA A 352 4.92 -8.87 4.20
N ALA A 353 4.06 -8.31 5.04
CA ALA A 353 3.09 -9.03 5.83
C ALA A 353 1.68 -8.78 5.31
N MET A 354 0.88 -9.83 5.22
CA MET A 354 -0.51 -9.82 4.81
C MET A 354 -1.33 -10.64 5.80
N GLU A 355 -2.49 -10.14 6.15
CA GLU A 355 -3.40 -10.83 7.04
C GLU A 355 -4.86 -10.62 6.62
N ILE A 356 -5.66 -11.66 6.83
CA ILE A 356 -7.10 -11.63 6.69
C ILE A 356 -7.67 -12.18 7.99
N GLY A 357 -8.43 -11.36 8.69
CA GLY A 357 -9.01 -11.71 9.97
C GLY A 357 -10.52 -11.58 10.01
N THR A 358 -11.11 -12.24 10.98
CA THR A 358 -12.54 -12.11 11.33
C THR A 358 -12.67 -11.62 12.75
N TYR A 359 -13.62 -10.69 12.96
CA TYR A 359 -13.91 -10.19 14.31
C TYR A 359 -14.66 -11.22 15.14
N LEU A 360 -14.20 -11.44 16.35
CA LEU A 360 -14.93 -12.14 17.40
C LEU A 360 -15.80 -11.16 18.20
N TYR A 361 -15.32 -9.91 18.33
CA TYR A 361 -16.02 -8.82 18.99
C TYR A 361 -15.69 -7.51 18.31
N ARG A 362 -16.71 -6.71 17.95
CA ARG A 362 -16.54 -5.37 17.37
C ARG A 362 -17.77 -4.52 17.59
N HIS A 363 -17.59 -3.40 18.32
CA HIS A 363 -18.59 -2.38 18.56
C HIS A 363 -17.95 -0.98 18.60
N MET A 364 -16.94 -0.72 17.79
CA MET A 364 -16.18 0.54 17.80
C MET A 364 -16.91 1.69 17.08
N GLY A 365 -18.12 1.44 16.63
CA GLY A 365 -18.85 2.34 15.75
C GLY A 365 -18.68 1.95 14.29
N ASP A 366 -19.40 2.65 13.43
CA ASP A 366 -19.56 2.26 12.04
C ASP A 366 -19.16 3.39 11.11
N ASP A 367 -17.90 3.48 10.82
CA ASP A 367 -17.41 4.39 9.79
C ASP A 367 -17.41 3.76 8.39
N ASP A 368 -17.71 2.47 8.26
CA ASP A 368 -17.50 1.75 7.02
C ASP A 368 -18.56 0.71 6.71
N ASN A 369 -19.74 0.84 7.31
CA ASN A 369 -20.83 -0.11 7.21
C ASN A 369 -20.47 -1.53 7.71
N SER A 370 -19.29 -1.70 8.31
CA SER A 370 -18.78 -3.01 8.69
C SER A 370 -19.58 -3.68 9.81
N VAL A 371 -20.19 -2.89 10.69
CA VAL A 371 -21.14 -3.39 11.70
C VAL A 371 -22.56 -3.46 11.13
N ARG A 372 -23.03 -2.40 10.47
CA ARG A 372 -24.39 -2.31 9.91
C ARG A 372 -24.66 -3.33 8.81
N GLU A 373 -23.66 -3.57 7.95
CA GLU A 373 -23.76 -4.55 6.88
C GLU A 373 -23.37 -5.96 7.33
N GLY A 374 -23.03 -6.15 8.61
CA GLY A 374 -22.60 -7.43 9.14
C GLY A 374 -21.31 -7.95 8.51
N PHE A 375 -20.41 -7.05 8.07
CA PHE A 375 -19.12 -7.44 7.50
C PHE A 375 -18.11 -7.77 8.61
N PRO A 376 -17.86 -9.06 8.89
CA PRO A 376 -17.08 -9.46 10.04
C PRO A 376 -15.55 -9.50 9.79
N PHE A 377 -15.11 -9.19 8.57
CA PHE A 377 -13.72 -9.37 8.17
C PHE A 377 -12.93 -8.07 8.17
N TYR A 378 -11.61 -8.18 8.36
CA TYR A 378 -10.65 -7.13 8.16
C TYR A 378 -9.42 -7.66 7.43
N GLU A 379 -8.75 -6.79 6.71
CA GLU A 379 -7.48 -7.04 6.06
C GLU A 379 -6.42 -6.15 6.69
N ARG A 380 -5.17 -6.62 6.71
CA ARG A 380 -4.01 -5.80 7.04
C ARG A 380 -2.87 -6.15 6.09
N ILE A 381 -2.23 -5.11 5.57
CA ILE A 381 -1.04 -5.23 4.74
C ILE A 381 0.02 -4.27 5.25
N GLY A 382 1.27 -4.70 5.26
CA GLY A 382 2.36 -3.86 5.70
C GLY A 382 3.74 -4.37 5.32
N ILE A 383 4.71 -3.55 5.66
CA ILE A 383 6.13 -3.85 5.52
C ILE A 383 6.78 -3.77 6.89
N LYS A 384 7.65 -4.74 7.18
CA LYS A 384 8.43 -4.80 8.41
C LYS A 384 9.93 -4.82 8.09
N TYR A 385 10.71 -4.20 8.94
CA TYR A 385 12.16 -4.31 8.95
C TYR A 385 12.62 -4.97 10.24
N GLN A 386 13.44 -6.01 10.14
CA GLN A 386 13.97 -6.78 11.27
C GLN A 386 15.38 -6.32 11.64
N PHE A 387 15.61 -6.11 12.93
CA PHE A 387 16.89 -5.77 13.53
C PHE A 387 17.54 -6.99 14.20
N PRO A 388 18.44 -7.71 13.54
CA PRO A 388 19.06 -8.92 14.13
C PRO A 388 19.83 -8.64 15.43
N SER A 389 20.44 -7.45 15.53
CA SER A 389 21.18 -7.01 16.70
C SER A 389 20.31 -6.74 17.94
N LEU A 390 18.99 -6.62 17.78
CA LEU A 390 18.03 -6.36 18.85
C LEU A 390 17.08 -7.56 19.03
N ALA A 391 17.64 -8.74 19.20
CA ALA A 391 16.90 -10.00 19.36
C ALA A 391 15.85 -10.24 18.24
N GLY A 392 16.10 -9.73 17.05
CA GLY A 392 15.18 -9.85 15.92
C GLY A 392 13.98 -8.91 15.97
N MET A 393 13.96 -7.90 16.84
CA MET A 393 12.91 -6.89 16.92
C MET A 393 12.55 -6.36 15.53
N GLN A 394 11.29 -6.16 15.29
CA GLN A 394 10.74 -5.69 14.01
C GLN A 394 10.09 -4.31 14.20
N ILE A 395 10.29 -3.43 13.23
CA ILE A 395 9.51 -2.19 13.11
C ILE A 395 8.74 -2.29 11.79
N GLY A 396 7.44 -1.99 11.83
CA GLY A 396 6.56 -2.09 10.68
C GLY A 396 5.70 -0.87 10.47
N LEU A 397 5.24 -0.71 9.22
CA LEU A 397 4.19 0.21 8.82
C LEU A 397 3.09 -0.63 8.19
N ASN A 398 1.89 -0.58 8.76
CA ASN A 398 0.73 -1.35 8.30
C ASN A 398 -0.45 -0.43 8.00
N VAL A 399 -1.30 -0.90 7.09
CA VAL A 399 -2.63 -0.36 6.85
C VAL A 399 -3.64 -1.46 7.16
N LYS A 400 -4.53 -1.20 8.12
CA LYS A 400 -5.70 -2.02 8.37
C LYS A 400 -6.85 -1.51 7.52
N ALA A 401 -7.63 -2.39 6.94
CA ALA A 401 -8.70 -2.07 6.01
C ALA A 401 -9.93 -2.96 6.21
N HIS A 402 -11.07 -2.50 5.66
CA HIS A 402 -12.29 -3.27 5.49
C HIS A 402 -12.75 -3.14 4.03
N LYS A 403 -12.90 -4.26 3.31
CA LYS A 403 -13.23 -4.26 1.88
C LYS A 403 -12.30 -3.33 1.07
N LEU A 404 -11.00 -3.40 1.36
CA LEU A 404 -9.94 -2.56 0.76
C LEU A 404 -10.02 -1.06 1.09
N LYS A 405 -10.95 -0.61 1.94
CA LYS A 405 -11.01 0.77 2.45
C LYS A 405 -10.17 0.89 3.71
N ALA A 406 -9.19 1.77 3.72
CA ALA A 406 -8.31 1.98 4.87
C ALA A 406 -9.12 2.41 6.11
N ASP A 407 -8.98 1.63 7.18
CA ASP A 407 -9.51 1.94 8.51
C ASP A 407 -8.53 2.85 9.26
N PHE A 408 -7.30 2.40 9.45
CA PHE A 408 -6.22 3.24 9.96
C PHE A 408 -4.84 2.74 9.52
N THR A 409 -3.89 3.66 9.52
CA THR A 409 -2.47 3.38 9.30
C THR A 409 -1.76 3.37 10.65
N GLU A 410 -0.91 2.37 10.90
CA GLU A 410 -0.19 2.19 12.16
C GLU A 410 1.30 1.94 11.97
N LEU A 411 2.08 2.42 12.94
CA LEU A 411 3.46 2.01 13.17
C LEU A 411 3.45 0.88 14.19
N THR A 412 4.21 -0.18 13.92
CA THR A 412 4.27 -1.35 14.79
C THR A 412 5.67 -1.66 15.25
N VAL A 413 5.77 -2.20 16.46
CA VAL A 413 6.98 -2.82 16.99
C VAL A 413 6.63 -4.26 17.36
N GLY A 414 7.40 -5.21 16.82
CA GLY A 414 7.20 -6.65 17.04
C GLY A 414 8.44 -7.32 17.59
N ILE A 415 8.25 -8.35 18.40
CA ILE A 415 9.32 -9.19 18.97
C ILE A 415 9.00 -10.65 18.64
N PRO A 416 9.78 -11.31 17.77
CA PRO A 416 9.65 -12.74 17.51
C PRO A 416 10.38 -13.54 18.60
N ILE A 417 9.72 -14.57 19.11
CA ILE A 417 10.30 -15.54 20.06
C ILE A 417 10.31 -16.89 19.37
N VAL A 418 11.50 -17.42 19.09
CA VAL A 418 11.67 -18.74 18.48
C VAL A 418 11.30 -19.82 19.50
N LEU A 419 10.33 -20.66 19.15
CA LEU A 419 9.89 -21.79 19.94
C LEU A 419 10.65 -23.07 19.57
N LYS A 420 10.81 -23.30 18.27
CA LYS A 420 11.48 -24.50 17.75
C LYS A 420 12.10 -24.26 16.38
N THR A 421 13.29 -24.80 16.20
CA THR A 421 13.99 -24.86 14.92
C THR A 421 14.05 -26.30 14.45
N PHE A 422 13.73 -26.53 13.17
CA PHE A 422 13.80 -27.83 12.53
C PHE A 422 14.89 -27.78 11.46
N LEU A 423 15.74 -28.77 11.43
CA LEU A 423 16.79 -28.97 10.43
C LEU A 423 16.24 -29.72 9.22
#